data_fda57237cf38c500ef9f78d173ae14f2
#
_entry.id   fda57237cf38c500ef9f78d173ae14f2
#
_cell.length_a   1.000
_cell.length_b   1.000
_cell.length_c   1.000
_cell.angle_alpha   90.00
_cell.angle_beta   90.00
_cell.angle_gamma   90.00
#
_symmetry.space_group_name_H-M   'P 1'
#
loop_
_entity.id
_entity.type
_entity.pdbx_description
1 polymer ?
#
loop_
_entity_poly.entity_id
_entity_poly.type
_entity_poly.pdbx_seq_one_letter_code
_entity_poly.pdbx_strand_id
1 'polypeptide(L)'
;SELSEVETCTAEVTHNGDLTDSVTLDTPLRFYTRSGKEIKFDYTTLEAESVEVTLQVYKIATLPVTVSFINAPRDFDSSVLSYALSKKTLNVAGPASQIDKMSTLSVGTIDLSTFSLNKVYEMPIELPSDIRLLDNISTITVSFDSSKLETKTLNLPAACVQVVNLPSTYTLTVETERLMNVTLCGPAGPME
;
A
#
# COMPACT_ATOMS: atom_id res chain seq x y z
N SER A 1 11.83 54.24 -11.39
CA SER A 1 11.86 53.22 -12.45
C SER A 1 10.66 52.30 -12.19
N GLU A 2 9.97 51.86 -13.23
CA GLU A 2 8.80 50.99 -13.12
C GLU A 2 9.10 49.77 -12.23
N LEU A 3 10.27 49.18 -12.36
CA LEU A 3 10.69 48.02 -11.56
C LEU A 3 10.80 48.31 -10.06
N SER A 4 11.09 49.55 -9.66
CA SER A 4 11.22 49.92 -8.24
C SER A 4 9.86 50.04 -7.53
N GLU A 5 8.77 50.08 -8.29
CA GLU A 5 7.40 50.14 -7.76
C GLU A 5 6.77 48.77 -7.54
N VAL A 6 7.39 47.70 -8.10
CA VAL A 6 6.89 46.33 -7.96
C VAL A 6 7.18 45.81 -6.56
N GLU A 7 6.13 45.49 -5.81
CA GLU A 7 6.19 44.86 -4.50
C GLU A 7 5.79 43.35 -4.57
N THR A 8 4.76 43.04 -5.36
CA THR A 8 4.26 41.66 -5.50
C THR A 8 3.97 41.34 -6.96
N CYS A 9 4.18 40.06 -7.29
CA CYS A 9 3.76 39.44 -8.53
C CYS A 9 2.79 38.29 -8.21
N THR A 10 1.66 38.21 -8.88
CA THR A 10 0.65 37.18 -8.70
C THR A 10 0.27 36.53 -10.03
N ALA A 11 -0.04 35.26 -9.99
CA ALA A 11 -0.72 34.53 -11.06
C ALA A 11 -2.12 34.14 -10.55
N GLU A 12 -3.17 34.75 -11.10
CA GLU A 12 -4.53 34.52 -10.68
C GLU A 12 -5.19 33.50 -11.59
N VAL A 13 -5.55 32.35 -11.03
CA VAL A 13 -6.26 31.30 -11.75
C VAL A 13 -7.73 31.37 -11.41
N THR A 14 -8.56 31.54 -12.46
CA THR A 14 -10.01 31.42 -12.34
C THR A 14 -10.47 30.18 -13.13
N HIS A 15 -11.08 29.22 -12.45
CA HIS A 15 -11.69 28.07 -13.10
C HIS A 15 -13.22 28.19 -12.98
N ASN A 16 -13.92 28.04 -14.12
CA ASN A 16 -15.38 28.07 -14.19
C ASN A 16 -15.90 26.62 -14.24
N GLY A 17 -16.67 26.23 -13.22
CA GLY A 17 -17.26 24.91 -13.10
C GLY A 17 -16.59 24.03 -12.04
N ASP A 18 -17.06 22.78 -11.93
CA ASP A 18 -16.52 21.81 -10.98
C ASP A 18 -15.16 21.27 -11.45
N LEU A 19 -14.18 21.33 -10.58
CA LEU A 19 -12.84 20.84 -10.83
C LEU A 19 -12.78 19.36 -10.42
N THR A 20 -13.02 18.45 -11.36
CA THR A 20 -13.04 16.99 -11.14
C THR A 20 -11.72 16.33 -11.47
N ASP A 21 -10.92 16.97 -12.33
CA ASP A 21 -9.63 16.48 -12.81
C ASP A 21 -8.57 17.56 -12.67
N SER A 22 -7.30 17.13 -12.57
CA SER A 22 -6.17 18.05 -12.54
C SER A 22 -6.06 18.78 -13.87
N VAL A 23 -5.83 20.08 -13.82
CA VAL A 23 -5.71 20.95 -14.98
C VAL A 23 -4.47 21.81 -14.89
N THR A 24 -3.79 21.98 -16.01
CA THR A 24 -2.70 22.93 -16.17
C THR A 24 -3.18 24.10 -17.01
N LEU A 25 -3.03 25.30 -16.49
CA LEU A 25 -3.48 26.54 -17.09
C LEU A 25 -2.30 27.49 -17.27
N ASP A 26 -2.19 28.09 -18.45
CA ASP A 26 -1.27 29.19 -18.69
C ASP A 26 -1.89 30.48 -18.12
N THR A 27 -1.26 31.06 -17.10
CA THR A 27 -1.82 32.11 -16.29
C THR A 27 -0.99 33.36 -16.40
N PRO A 28 -1.58 34.51 -16.81
CA PRO A 28 -0.85 35.76 -16.93
C PRO A 28 -0.34 36.26 -15.56
N LEU A 29 0.87 36.80 -15.59
CA LEU A 29 1.46 37.44 -14.43
C LEU A 29 0.89 38.86 -14.26
N ARG A 30 0.51 39.20 -13.02
CA ARG A 30 0.08 40.55 -12.64
C ARG A 30 1.00 41.09 -11.55
N PHE A 31 1.33 42.35 -11.70
CA PHE A 31 2.28 43.04 -10.82
C PHE A 31 1.58 44.15 -10.05
N TYR A 32 1.91 44.28 -8.78
CA TYR A 32 1.25 45.25 -7.90
C TYR A 32 2.26 46.06 -7.10
N THR A 33 1.89 47.32 -6.85
CA THR A 33 2.60 48.19 -5.93
C THR A 33 2.31 47.80 -4.49
N ARG A 34 3.06 48.35 -3.54
CA ARG A 34 2.82 48.19 -2.08
C ARG A 34 1.43 48.64 -1.65
N SER A 35 0.80 49.56 -2.38
CA SER A 35 -0.60 50.02 -2.12
C SER A 35 -1.65 49.09 -2.76
N GLY A 36 -1.28 48.03 -3.45
CA GLY A 36 -2.19 47.10 -4.13
C GLY A 36 -2.69 47.59 -5.49
N LYS A 37 -2.08 48.63 -6.06
CA LYS A 37 -2.42 49.09 -7.41
C LYS A 37 -1.70 48.25 -8.45
N GLU A 38 -2.40 47.73 -9.47
CA GLU A 38 -1.86 47.01 -10.60
C GLU A 38 -0.92 47.91 -11.44
N ILE A 39 0.24 47.40 -11.77
CA ILE A 39 1.25 48.05 -12.59
C ILE A 39 1.15 47.49 -14.00
N LYS A 40 1.07 48.39 -14.99
CA LYS A 40 1.26 48.08 -16.41
C LYS A 40 2.59 48.65 -16.83
N PHE A 41 3.44 47.84 -17.46
CA PHE A 41 4.76 48.24 -17.92
C PHE A 41 4.66 48.89 -19.30
N ASP A 42 5.18 50.11 -19.42
CA ASP A 42 5.23 50.82 -20.69
C ASP A 42 6.65 50.74 -21.32
N TYR A 43 7.65 50.60 -20.45
CA TYR A 43 9.07 50.61 -20.86
C TYR A 43 9.88 49.41 -20.39
N THR A 44 9.23 48.48 -19.70
CA THR A 44 9.88 47.27 -19.18
C THR A 44 9.38 46.04 -19.99
N THR A 45 10.34 45.29 -20.51
CA THR A 45 10.06 44.01 -21.19
C THR A 45 10.09 42.89 -20.16
N LEU A 46 9.09 42.06 -20.13
CA LEU A 46 9.03 40.84 -19.29
C LEU A 46 9.67 39.69 -20.05
N GLU A 47 10.47 38.89 -19.37
CA GLU A 47 11.05 37.65 -19.90
C GLU A 47 9.99 36.59 -20.07
N ALA A 48 8.99 36.56 -19.14
CA ALA A 48 7.80 35.74 -19.21
C ALA A 48 6.56 36.57 -18.85
N GLU A 49 5.52 36.53 -19.68
CA GLU A 49 4.26 37.24 -19.43
C GLU A 49 3.25 36.34 -18.71
N SER A 50 3.45 35.03 -18.74
CA SER A 50 2.60 34.04 -18.13
C SER A 50 3.42 32.90 -17.50
N VAL A 51 2.80 32.12 -16.61
CA VAL A 51 3.34 30.92 -15.99
C VAL A 51 2.33 29.80 -16.07
N GLU A 52 2.81 28.57 -16.25
CA GLU A 52 1.99 27.38 -16.15
C GLU A 52 1.68 27.08 -14.67
N VAL A 53 0.38 27.08 -14.32
CA VAL A 53 -0.12 26.72 -12.99
C VAL A 53 -0.88 25.41 -13.08
N THR A 54 -0.40 24.39 -12.38
CA THR A 54 -1.09 23.10 -12.28
C THR A 54 -1.93 23.05 -11.00
N LEU A 55 -3.24 22.93 -11.18
CA LEU A 55 -4.18 22.64 -10.09
C LEU A 55 -4.33 21.12 -9.98
N GLN A 56 -3.81 20.54 -8.92
CA GLN A 56 -3.94 19.11 -8.68
C GLN A 56 -5.23 18.81 -7.93
N VAL A 57 -6.07 17.97 -8.50
CA VAL A 57 -7.30 17.48 -7.89
C VAL A 57 -7.14 16.02 -7.51
N TYR A 58 -7.47 15.70 -6.27
CA TYR A 58 -7.42 14.33 -5.76
C TYR A 58 -8.83 13.83 -5.44
N LYS A 59 -9.13 12.64 -5.94
CA LYS A 59 -10.33 11.90 -5.58
C LYS A 59 -10.11 11.20 -4.24
N ILE A 60 -11.10 11.29 -3.34
CA ILE A 60 -11.08 10.58 -2.06
C ILE A 60 -11.87 9.29 -2.21
N ALA A 61 -11.32 8.19 -1.70
CA ALA A 61 -11.99 6.91 -1.63
C ALA A 61 -11.72 6.20 -0.31
N THR A 62 -12.69 5.40 0.13
CA THR A 62 -12.54 4.47 1.24
C THR A 62 -12.35 3.07 0.66
N LEU A 63 -11.17 2.50 0.83
CA LEU A 63 -10.81 1.19 0.28
C LEU A 63 -10.76 0.12 1.36
N PRO A 64 -11.31 -1.08 1.10
CA PRO A 64 -11.14 -2.24 1.97
C PRO A 64 -9.68 -2.66 2.02
N VAL A 65 -9.21 -3.01 3.22
CA VAL A 65 -7.85 -3.51 3.45
C VAL A 65 -7.82 -5.02 3.27
N THR A 66 -6.82 -5.51 2.57
CA THR A 66 -6.56 -6.93 2.34
C THR A 66 -5.13 -7.32 2.68
N VAL A 67 -4.93 -8.59 2.98
CA VAL A 67 -3.62 -9.21 3.22
C VAL A 67 -3.47 -10.37 2.25
N SER A 68 -2.29 -10.50 1.66
CA SER A 68 -1.96 -11.61 0.78
C SER A 68 -1.18 -12.69 1.53
N PHE A 69 -1.36 -13.95 1.12
CA PHE A 69 -0.63 -15.08 1.67
C PHE A 69 0.25 -15.71 0.59
N ILE A 70 1.48 -16.06 0.96
CA ILE A 70 2.43 -16.74 0.08
C ILE A 70 2.96 -18.01 0.75
N ASN A 71 3.60 -18.87 -0.06
CA ASN A 71 4.21 -20.12 0.38
C ASN A 71 3.23 -21.03 1.15
N ALA A 72 1.96 -21.03 0.75
CA ALA A 72 1.00 -21.98 1.28
C ALA A 72 1.44 -23.41 0.93
N PRO A 73 1.29 -24.37 1.86
CA PRO A 73 1.45 -25.78 1.55
C PRO A 73 0.56 -26.19 0.36
N ARG A 74 0.98 -27.24 -0.37
CA ARG A 74 0.16 -27.78 -1.45
C ARG A 74 -1.22 -28.16 -0.90
N ASP A 75 -2.28 -27.82 -1.62
CA ASP A 75 -3.67 -28.11 -1.28
C ASP A 75 -4.18 -27.41 0.00
N PHE A 76 -3.44 -26.42 0.51
CA PHE A 76 -3.87 -25.63 1.65
C PHE A 76 -4.93 -24.59 1.22
N ASP A 77 -6.11 -24.68 1.83
CA ASP A 77 -7.16 -23.67 1.65
C ASP A 77 -6.97 -22.51 2.62
N SER A 78 -6.49 -21.38 2.12
CA SER A 78 -6.30 -20.17 2.94
C SER A 78 -7.59 -19.58 3.50
N SER A 79 -8.76 -19.99 2.99
CA SER A 79 -10.06 -19.54 3.50
C SER A 79 -10.37 -20.02 4.93
N VAL A 80 -9.66 -21.07 5.40
CA VAL A 80 -9.75 -21.54 6.79
C VAL A 80 -9.07 -20.63 7.79
N LEU A 81 -8.18 -19.73 7.31
CA LEU A 81 -7.53 -18.75 8.16
C LEU A 81 -8.44 -17.54 8.39
N SER A 82 -9.10 -17.54 9.53
CA SER A 82 -9.82 -16.35 9.98
C SER A 82 -8.85 -15.36 10.60
N TYR A 83 -8.84 -14.12 10.09
CA TYR A 83 -8.00 -13.06 10.63
C TYR A 83 -8.81 -11.79 10.89
N ALA A 84 -8.33 -11.00 11.84
CA ALA A 84 -8.84 -9.69 12.16
C ALA A 84 -7.79 -8.62 11.83
N LEU A 85 -8.25 -7.52 11.26
CA LEU A 85 -7.45 -6.34 10.99
C LEU A 85 -7.78 -5.27 12.02
N SER A 86 -6.76 -4.54 12.51
CA SER A 86 -6.98 -3.38 13.40
C SER A 86 -7.83 -2.30 12.73
N LYS A 87 -7.78 -2.21 11.40
CA LYS A 87 -8.65 -1.36 10.59
C LYS A 87 -8.98 -2.06 9.27
N LYS A 88 -10.28 -2.15 8.97
CA LYS A 88 -10.78 -2.89 7.80
C LYS A 88 -10.84 -2.06 6.52
N THR A 89 -10.83 -0.74 6.66
CA THR A 89 -10.90 0.20 5.54
C THR A 89 -9.95 1.35 5.78
N LEU A 90 -9.42 1.94 4.72
CA LEU A 90 -8.57 3.13 4.75
C LEU A 90 -9.11 4.19 3.82
N ASN A 91 -9.02 5.45 4.26
CA ASN A 91 -9.32 6.61 3.45
C ASN A 91 -8.05 7.07 2.72
N VAL A 92 -8.12 7.11 1.43
CA VAL A 92 -7.02 7.52 0.56
C VAL A 92 -7.45 8.65 -0.37
N ALA A 93 -6.48 9.44 -0.79
CA ALA A 93 -6.67 10.48 -1.80
C ALA A 93 -5.60 10.35 -2.89
N GLY A 94 -5.99 10.45 -4.14
CA GLY A 94 -5.08 10.36 -5.27
C GLY A 94 -5.74 10.78 -6.58
N PRO A 95 -4.98 10.74 -7.69
CA PRO A 95 -5.55 10.99 -9.02
C PRO A 95 -6.74 10.06 -9.31
N ALA A 96 -7.82 10.58 -9.85
CA ALA A 96 -9.04 9.80 -10.14
C ALA A 96 -8.74 8.57 -11.00
N SER A 97 -7.84 8.70 -11.98
CA SER A 97 -7.43 7.61 -12.87
C SER A 97 -6.74 6.43 -12.17
N GLN A 98 -6.16 6.66 -10.99
CA GLN A 98 -5.56 5.61 -10.16
C GLN A 98 -6.58 5.07 -9.15
N ILE A 99 -7.27 5.95 -8.45
CA ILE A 99 -8.26 5.58 -7.43
C ILE A 99 -9.37 4.70 -8.03
N ASP A 100 -9.84 5.01 -9.25
CA ASP A 100 -10.91 4.26 -9.91
C ASP A 100 -10.52 2.81 -10.31
N LYS A 101 -9.22 2.53 -10.36
CA LYS A 101 -8.69 1.18 -10.61
C LYS A 101 -8.49 0.37 -9.34
N MET A 102 -8.55 1.02 -8.18
CA MET A 102 -8.31 0.38 -6.90
C MET A 102 -9.61 -0.10 -6.27
N SER A 103 -9.80 -1.40 -6.16
CA SER A 103 -10.94 -2.00 -5.46
C SER A 103 -10.62 -2.32 -4.00
N THR A 104 -9.35 -2.57 -3.69
CA THR A 104 -8.84 -2.93 -2.36
C THR A 104 -7.45 -2.37 -2.17
N LEU A 105 -7.02 -2.27 -0.93
CA LEU A 105 -5.65 -1.91 -0.56
C LEU A 105 -4.96 -3.10 0.11
N SER A 106 -3.97 -3.68 -0.53
CA SER A 106 -3.14 -4.72 0.10
C SER A 106 -2.07 -4.06 0.97
N VAL A 107 -2.05 -4.41 2.26
CA VAL A 107 -1.09 -3.85 3.21
C VAL A 107 0.15 -4.72 3.41
N GLY A 108 0.21 -5.85 2.72
CA GLY A 108 1.40 -6.70 2.76
C GLY A 108 1.10 -8.17 2.54
N THR A 109 2.14 -8.96 2.72
CA THR A 109 2.13 -10.39 2.47
C THR A 109 2.60 -11.15 3.71
N ILE A 110 1.87 -12.19 4.08
CA ILE A 110 2.23 -13.10 5.18
C ILE A 110 2.72 -14.42 4.57
N ASP A 111 3.93 -14.80 4.95
CA ASP A 111 4.54 -16.06 4.55
C ASP A 111 4.05 -17.20 5.45
N LEU A 112 3.29 -18.12 4.86
CA LEU A 112 2.76 -19.26 5.58
C LEU A 112 3.79 -20.33 5.93
N SER A 113 4.98 -20.31 5.32
CA SER A 113 6.07 -21.22 5.70
C SER A 113 6.67 -20.90 7.06
N THR A 114 6.58 -19.64 7.50
CA THR A 114 7.08 -19.15 8.80
C THR A 114 5.96 -18.68 9.72
N PHE A 115 4.74 -19.07 9.38
CA PHE A 115 3.52 -18.60 10.04
C PHE A 115 3.40 -19.11 11.48
N SER A 116 2.90 -18.24 12.36
CA SER A 116 2.53 -18.59 13.73
C SER A 116 1.18 -17.98 14.09
N LEU A 117 0.24 -18.81 14.53
CA LEU A 117 -1.12 -18.40 14.90
C LEU A 117 -1.18 -17.39 16.04
N ASN A 118 -0.27 -17.50 16.98
CA ASN A 118 -0.27 -16.65 18.17
C ASN A 118 0.51 -15.35 17.99
N LYS A 119 1.01 -15.10 16.77
CA LYS A 119 1.76 -13.90 16.45
C LYS A 119 0.83 -12.83 15.88
N VAL A 120 0.96 -11.62 16.38
CA VAL A 120 0.39 -10.43 15.77
C VAL A 120 1.40 -9.90 14.74
N TYR A 121 0.95 -9.73 13.51
CA TYR A 121 1.77 -9.21 12.43
C TYR A 121 1.50 -7.72 12.27
N GLU A 122 2.55 -6.92 12.32
CA GLU A 122 2.47 -5.49 12.05
C GLU A 122 2.85 -5.25 10.58
N MET A 123 1.92 -4.70 9.82
CA MET A 123 2.08 -4.42 8.40
C MET A 123 2.18 -2.92 8.19
N PRO A 124 3.30 -2.40 7.69
CA PRO A 124 3.39 -1.01 7.28
C PRO A 124 2.46 -0.74 6.11
N ILE A 125 1.85 0.45 6.10
CA ILE A 125 1.01 0.87 4.99
C ILE A 125 1.90 1.50 3.94
N GLU A 126 2.10 0.78 2.83
CA GLU A 126 2.85 1.27 1.68
C GLU A 126 1.88 1.64 0.56
N LEU A 127 1.94 2.89 0.13
CA LEU A 127 1.11 3.43 -0.93
C LEU A 127 1.97 3.85 -2.13
N PRO A 128 1.44 3.80 -3.36
CA PRO A 128 2.06 4.47 -4.49
C PRO A 128 2.32 5.95 -4.21
N SER A 129 3.35 6.51 -4.82
CA SER A 129 3.82 7.88 -4.57
C SER A 129 2.75 8.96 -4.73
N ASP A 130 1.79 8.72 -5.63
CA ASP A 130 0.73 9.68 -5.96
C ASP A 130 -0.52 9.53 -5.08
N ILE A 131 -0.54 8.51 -4.21
CA ILE A 131 -1.67 8.24 -3.30
C ILE A 131 -1.28 8.62 -1.89
N ARG A 132 -2.14 9.38 -1.24
CA ARG A 132 -1.98 9.84 0.13
C ARG A 132 -2.94 9.12 1.05
N LEU A 133 -2.45 8.67 2.19
CA LEU A 133 -3.28 8.19 3.28
C LEU A 133 -3.86 9.39 4.03
N LEU A 134 -5.17 9.40 4.22
CA LEU A 134 -5.86 10.43 4.99
C LEU A 134 -6.04 10.04 6.47
N ASP A 135 -5.92 8.75 6.77
CA ASP A 135 -5.96 8.26 8.14
C ASP A 135 -4.62 8.50 8.84
N ASN A 136 -4.66 8.90 10.10
CA ASN A 136 -3.45 9.17 10.88
C ASN A 136 -2.89 7.88 11.50
N ILE A 137 -2.55 6.90 10.66
CA ILE A 137 -1.94 5.62 11.04
C ILE A 137 -0.85 5.26 10.03
N SER A 138 0.16 4.53 10.47
CA SER A 138 1.27 4.07 9.61
C SER A 138 1.33 2.55 9.47
N THR A 139 0.65 1.83 10.35
CA THR A 139 0.67 0.36 10.41
C THR A 139 -0.72 -0.20 10.62
N ILE A 140 -0.95 -1.40 10.13
CA ILE A 140 -2.12 -2.22 10.41
C ILE A 140 -1.64 -3.51 11.08
N THR A 141 -2.30 -3.88 12.18
CA THR A 141 -2.05 -5.18 12.82
C THR A 141 -3.01 -6.24 12.28
N VAL A 142 -2.44 -7.41 12.04
CA VAL A 142 -3.16 -8.61 11.61
C VAL A 142 -3.04 -9.65 12.71
N SER A 143 -4.15 -10.09 13.26
CA SER A 143 -4.22 -11.15 14.26
C SER A 143 -5.07 -12.31 13.73
N PHE A 144 -4.67 -13.54 14.03
CA PHE A 144 -5.40 -14.74 13.57
C PHE A 144 -6.24 -15.30 14.69
N ASP A 145 -7.45 -15.75 14.31
CA ASP A 145 -8.33 -16.48 15.20
C ASP A 145 -7.96 -17.97 15.15
N SER A 146 -7.38 -18.45 16.23
CA SER A 146 -6.98 -19.85 16.40
C SER A 146 -8.12 -20.75 16.87
N SER A 147 -9.31 -20.22 17.17
CA SER A 147 -10.42 -20.98 17.75
C SER A 147 -10.92 -22.12 16.85
N LYS A 148 -10.69 -22.02 15.55
CA LYS A 148 -11.07 -23.03 14.56
C LYS A 148 -9.91 -23.92 14.12
N LEU A 149 -8.74 -23.75 14.70
CA LEU A 149 -7.52 -24.46 14.35
C LEU A 149 -7.01 -25.24 15.55
N GLU A 150 -6.62 -26.47 15.30
CA GLU A 150 -5.98 -27.34 16.28
C GLU A 150 -4.52 -27.59 15.92
N THR A 151 -3.69 -27.80 16.94
CA THR A 151 -2.30 -28.18 16.76
C THR A 151 -2.09 -29.58 17.27
N LYS A 152 -1.39 -30.41 16.49
CA LYS A 152 -1.02 -31.78 16.87
C LYS A 152 0.49 -31.94 16.74
N THR A 153 1.14 -32.39 17.79
CA THR A 153 2.59 -32.68 17.76
C THR A 153 2.78 -34.18 17.59
N LEU A 154 3.56 -34.54 16.59
CA LEU A 154 3.85 -35.92 16.20
C LEU A 154 5.34 -36.17 16.17
N ASN A 155 5.72 -37.44 16.42
CA ASN A 155 7.05 -37.95 16.15
C ASN A 155 6.98 -38.84 14.91
N LEU A 156 7.64 -38.44 13.85
CA LEU A 156 7.59 -39.13 12.56
C LEU A 156 8.83 -40.02 12.41
N PRO A 157 8.68 -41.28 11.93
CA PRO A 157 9.83 -42.10 11.58
C PRO A 157 10.59 -41.51 10.38
N ALA A 158 11.89 -41.72 10.32
CA ALA A 158 12.73 -41.25 9.20
C ALA A 158 12.26 -41.76 7.83
N ALA A 159 11.56 -42.89 7.78
CA ALA A 159 10.97 -43.43 6.56
C ALA A 159 9.91 -42.47 5.90
N CYS A 160 9.40 -41.47 6.63
CA CYS A 160 8.52 -40.46 6.06
C CYS A 160 9.28 -39.36 5.31
N VAL A 161 10.64 -39.34 5.38
CA VAL A 161 11.44 -38.34 4.66
C VAL A 161 11.63 -38.82 3.21
N GLN A 162 11.05 -38.05 2.29
CA GLN A 162 11.29 -38.26 0.86
C GLN A 162 12.30 -37.24 0.35
N VAL A 163 13.34 -37.73 -0.29
CA VAL A 163 14.33 -36.88 -0.93
C VAL A 163 14.00 -36.77 -2.40
N VAL A 164 13.75 -35.58 -2.89
CA VAL A 164 13.48 -35.29 -4.29
C VAL A 164 14.69 -34.63 -4.95
N ASN A 165 14.84 -34.84 -6.25
CA ASN A 165 15.93 -34.25 -7.05
C ASN A 165 17.36 -34.69 -6.63
N LEU A 166 17.52 -35.90 -6.09
CA LEU A 166 18.84 -36.45 -5.84
C LEU A 166 19.47 -36.86 -7.20
N PRO A 167 20.66 -36.34 -7.58
CA PRO A 167 21.34 -36.76 -8.79
C PRO A 167 21.70 -38.26 -8.71
N SER A 168 21.58 -38.99 -9.80
CA SER A 168 21.82 -40.46 -9.87
C SER A 168 23.21 -40.92 -9.47
N THR A 169 24.17 -39.97 -9.42
CA THR A 169 25.56 -40.22 -9.02
C THR A 169 25.81 -40.12 -7.52
N TYR A 170 24.76 -39.74 -6.75
CA TYR A 170 24.87 -39.58 -5.30
C TYR A 170 23.99 -40.61 -4.57
N THR A 171 24.52 -41.07 -3.44
CA THR A 171 23.76 -41.90 -2.50
C THR A 171 23.48 -41.06 -1.25
N LEU A 172 22.26 -41.10 -0.74
CA LEU A 172 21.86 -40.38 0.43
C LEU A 172 21.52 -41.37 1.54
N THR A 173 22.03 -41.12 2.74
CA THR A 173 21.66 -41.84 3.95
C THR A 173 21.03 -40.87 4.93
N VAL A 174 19.85 -41.21 5.43
CA VAL A 174 19.17 -40.44 6.50
C VAL A 174 19.68 -41.02 7.82
N GLU A 175 20.51 -40.22 8.54
CA GLU A 175 21.08 -40.64 9.82
C GLU A 175 20.11 -40.53 10.99
N THR A 176 19.08 -39.68 10.87
CA THR A 176 18.09 -39.47 11.90
C THR A 176 17.04 -40.59 11.89
N GLU A 177 16.87 -41.27 13.00
CA GLU A 177 15.86 -42.35 13.11
C GLU A 177 14.42 -41.81 13.18
N ARG A 178 14.24 -40.66 13.80
CA ARG A 178 12.93 -39.98 14.00
C ARG A 178 13.03 -38.48 13.94
N LEU A 179 12.04 -37.84 13.33
CA LEU A 179 11.80 -36.43 13.45
C LEU A 179 10.93 -36.19 14.66
N MET A 180 11.49 -35.49 15.66
CA MET A 180 10.83 -35.26 16.95
C MET A 180 10.10 -33.92 16.94
N ASN A 181 8.95 -33.87 17.62
CA ASN A 181 8.18 -32.65 17.85
C ASN A 181 7.74 -31.94 16.55
N VAL A 182 7.35 -32.67 15.53
CA VAL A 182 6.75 -32.08 14.32
C VAL A 182 5.35 -31.59 14.67
N THR A 183 5.15 -30.28 14.65
CA THR A 183 3.85 -29.69 14.96
C THR A 183 3.06 -29.44 13.68
N LEU A 184 1.89 -30.02 13.59
CA LEU A 184 0.90 -29.81 12.54
C LEU A 184 -0.14 -28.80 13.06
N CYS A 185 -0.60 -27.93 12.19
CA CYS A 185 -1.69 -27.01 12.47
C CYS A 185 -2.73 -27.16 11.35
N GLY A 186 -3.98 -27.30 11.70
CA GLY A 186 -5.06 -27.48 10.72
C GLY A 186 -6.43 -27.17 11.32
N PRO A 187 -7.49 -27.21 10.49
CA PRO A 187 -8.87 -27.03 10.96
C PRO A 187 -9.21 -28.02 12.08
N ALA A 188 -9.96 -27.52 13.08
CA ALA A 188 -10.54 -28.36 14.10
C ALA A 188 -11.55 -29.33 13.45
N GLY A 189 -11.20 -30.59 13.38
CA GLY A 189 -11.99 -31.65 12.77
C GLY A 189 -11.22 -32.97 12.78
N PRO A 190 -11.78 -34.11 12.32
CA PRO A 190 -11.05 -35.36 12.33
C PRO A 190 -9.77 -35.23 11.48
N MET A 191 -8.64 -35.06 12.14
CA MET A 191 -7.33 -35.35 11.56
C MET A 191 -7.14 -36.86 11.64
N GLU A 192 -7.76 -37.56 10.67
CA GLU A 192 -7.50 -38.97 10.45
C GLU A 192 -6.17 -39.19 9.73
#